data_95847aefb0095e106d721aae9f5c29ea
#
_entry.id   95847aefb0095e106d721aae9f5c29ea
#
_cell.length_a   1.000
_cell.length_b   1.000
_cell.length_c   1.000
_cell.angle_alpha   90.00
_cell.angle_beta   90.00
_cell.angle_gamma   90.00
#
_symmetry.space_group_name_H-M   'P 1'
#
loop_
_entity.id
_entity.type
_entity.pdbx_description
1 polymer ?
#
loop_
_entity_poly.entity_id
_entity_poly.type
_entity_poly.pdbx_seq_one_letter_code
_entity_poly.pdbx_strand_id
1 'polypeptide(L)'
;MEAKGGKTVELKNNPDAMRALLRDRIGRSVELKQTLLKDEHFQGLVMQVAMRIAKSLEQGGKVFFFGNGGSAADAQHLAAEFTGRFLKERRPLPALALSVNSSSLTAIGNDYGFDIVFARQLEALGKEGDVAVGISTSGNSPNVIRALETANSKSIFSVALTGKSGGTMKNIAGCTICIPSEETPRIQECQILTGHLICELVEEILF
;
A
#
# COMPACT_ATOMS: atom_id res chain seq x y z
N MET A 1 4.32 -35.37 -21.44
CA MET A 1 4.41 -33.99 -20.88
C MET A 1 4.55 -33.04 -22.06
N GLU A 2 3.43 -32.56 -22.59
CA GLU A 2 3.43 -31.61 -23.72
C GLU A 2 3.45 -30.19 -23.18
N ALA A 3 4.50 -29.45 -23.55
CA ALA A 3 4.61 -28.01 -23.26
C ALA A 3 3.52 -27.28 -24.07
N LYS A 4 2.60 -26.64 -23.39
CA LYS A 4 1.65 -25.71 -24.00
C LYS A 4 2.46 -24.54 -24.59
N GLY A 5 2.72 -24.60 -25.90
CA GLY A 5 3.30 -23.52 -26.68
C GLY A 5 2.37 -22.33 -26.72
N GLY A 6 2.51 -21.40 -25.77
CA GLY A 6 1.96 -20.07 -25.90
C GLY A 6 2.62 -19.39 -27.11
N LYS A 7 1.82 -18.97 -28.10
CA LYS A 7 2.28 -18.18 -29.25
C LYS A 7 2.94 -16.90 -28.69
N THR A 8 4.27 -16.89 -28.70
CA THR A 8 5.06 -15.67 -28.49
C THR A 8 4.74 -14.77 -29.68
N VAL A 9 3.89 -13.78 -29.49
CA VAL A 9 3.65 -12.75 -30.51
C VAL A 9 4.98 -12.04 -30.69
N GLU A 10 5.58 -12.17 -31.87
CA GLU A 10 6.81 -11.44 -32.22
C GLU A 10 6.47 -9.94 -32.25
N LEU A 11 6.66 -9.26 -31.11
CA LEU A 11 6.46 -7.81 -30.98
C LEU A 11 7.56 -7.02 -31.71
N LYS A 12 8.68 -7.70 -32.01
CA LYS A 12 9.85 -7.07 -32.62
C LYS A 12 9.49 -6.54 -34.01
N ASN A 13 9.53 -5.21 -34.14
CA ASN A 13 9.22 -4.47 -35.38
C ASN A 13 7.75 -4.61 -35.90
N ASN A 14 6.79 -4.92 -35.01
CA ASN A 14 5.38 -4.95 -35.39
C ASN A 14 4.58 -3.89 -34.59
N PRO A 15 4.43 -2.67 -35.15
CA PRO A 15 3.72 -1.57 -34.46
C PRO A 15 2.26 -1.89 -34.11
N ASP A 16 1.57 -2.67 -34.94
CA ASP A 16 0.15 -3.01 -34.70
C ASP A 16 0.00 -3.98 -33.53
N ALA A 17 0.92 -4.97 -33.42
CA ALA A 17 0.96 -5.87 -32.27
C ALA A 17 1.32 -5.09 -30.98
N MET A 18 2.24 -4.14 -31.03
CA MET A 18 2.55 -3.26 -29.89
C MET A 18 1.35 -2.42 -29.47
N ARG A 19 0.62 -1.81 -30.43
CA ARG A 19 -0.60 -1.04 -30.15
C ARG A 19 -1.69 -1.90 -29.53
N ALA A 20 -1.87 -3.12 -30.03
CA ALA A 20 -2.85 -4.07 -29.49
C ALA A 20 -2.52 -4.42 -28.02
N LEU A 21 -1.24 -4.69 -27.72
CA LEU A 21 -0.78 -4.94 -26.35
C LEU A 21 -1.01 -3.73 -25.43
N LEU A 22 -0.67 -2.52 -25.87
CA LEU A 22 -0.90 -1.29 -25.08
C LEU A 22 -2.39 -1.11 -24.78
N ARG A 23 -3.28 -1.26 -25.76
CA ARG A 23 -4.73 -1.17 -25.57
C ARG A 23 -5.25 -2.21 -24.58
N ASP A 24 -4.79 -3.45 -24.68
CA ASP A 24 -5.14 -4.52 -23.74
C ASP A 24 -4.74 -4.15 -22.30
N ARG A 25 -3.49 -3.69 -22.10
CA ARG A 25 -3.00 -3.36 -20.75
C ARG A 25 -3.70 -2.15 -20.13
N ILE A 26 -3.95 -1.12 -20.93
CA ILE A 26 -4.73 0.05 -20.49
C ILE A 26 -6.18 -0.36 -20.21
N GLY A 27 -6.79 -1.17 -21.09
CA GLY A 27 -8.16 -1.68 -20.91
C GLY A 27 -8.34 -2.40 -19.57
N ARG A 28 -7.45 -3.35 -19.25
CA ARG A 28 -7.46 -4.06 -17.95
C ARG A 28 -7.35 -3.13 -16.75
N SER A 29 -6.54 -2.08 -16.85
CA SER A 29 -6.44 -1.05 -15.80
C SER A 29 -7.75 -0.29 -15.63
N VAL A 30 -8.41 0.08 -16.73
CA VAL A 30 -9.70 0.77 -16.73
C VAL A 30 -10.80 -0.13 -16.14
N GLU A 31 -10.90 -1.38 -16.60
CA GLU A 31 -11.87 -2.36 -16.12
C GLU A 31 -11.76 -2.59 -14.60
N LEU A 32 -10.53 -2.72 -14.09
CA LEU A 32 -10.31 -2.90 -12.65
C LEU A 32 -10.77 -1.66 -11.87
N LYS A 33 -10.46 -0.45 -12.33
CA LYS A 33 -10.93 0.79 -11.70
C LYS A 33 -12.45 0.95 -11.78
N GLN A 34 -13.09 0.52 -12.87
CA GLN A 34 -14.55 0.48 -12.98
C GLN A 34 -15.17 -0.52 -11.99
N THR A 35 -14.50 -1.61 -11.69
CA THR A 35 -14.91 -2.56 -10.64
C THR A 35 -14.87 -1.90 -9.26
N LEU A 36 -13.78 -1.23 -8.91
CA LEU A 36 -13.64 -0.51 -7.65
C LEU A 36 -14.63 0.64 -7.52
N LEU A 37 -14.94 1.34 -8.62
CA LEU A 37 -15.93 2.42 -8.65
C LEU A 37 -17.34 1.95 -8.26
N LYS A 38 -17.68 0.69 -8.50
CA LYS A 38 -18.99 0.10 -8.20
C LYS A 38 -19.01 -0.69 -6.89
N ASP A 39 -17.88 -0.87 -6.26
CA ASP A 39 -17.72 -1.67 -5.04
C ASP A 39 -17.92 -0.79 -3.80
N GLU A 40 -19.14 -0.78 -3.27
CA GLU A 40 -19.50 -0.03 -2.05
C GLU A 40 -18.71 -0.52 -0.82
N HIS A 41 -18.36 -1.82 -0.76
CA HIS A 41 -17.56 -2.36 0.33
C HIS A 41 -16.14 -1.79 0.30
N PHE A 42 -15.50 -1.76 -0.88
CA PHE A 42 -14.20 -1.12 -1.07
C PHE A 42 -14.24 0.35 -0.64
N GLN A 43 -15.24 1.12 -1.09
CA GLN A 43 -15.41 2.53 -0.73
C GLN A 43 -15.57 2.70 0.79
N GLY A 44 -16.36 1.84 1.43
CA GLY A 44 -16.55 1.83 2.89
C GLY A 44 -15.25 1.60 3.65
N LEU A 45 -14.40 0.69 3.19
CA LEU A 45 -13.07 0.43 3.78
C LEU A 45 -12.13 1.63 3.61
N VAL A 46 -12.12 2.27 2.45
CA VAL A 46 -11.30 3.49 2.19
C VAL A 46 -11.73 4.61 3.13
N MET A 47 -13.03 4.86 3.27
CA MET A 47 -13.56 5.86 4.21
C MET A 47 -13.20 5.52 5.66
N GLN A 48 -13.32 4.27 6.08
CA GLN A 48 -12.94 3.82 7.42
C GLN A 48 -11.47 4.11 7.73
N VAL A 49 -10.57 3.80 6.80
CA VAL A 49 -9.13 4.05 6.95
C VAL A 49 -8.86 5.55 7.03
N ALA A 50 -9.47 6.36 6.15
CA ALA A 50 -9.30 7.81 6.15
C ALA A 50 -9.75 8.44 7.48
N MET A 51 -10.93 8.05 8.00
CA MET A 51 -11.43 8.51 9.31
C MET A 51 -10.51 8.09 10.47
N ARG A 52 -9.95 6.89 10.43
CA ARG A 52 -9.00 6.44 11.47
C ARG A 52 -7.70 7.22 11.44
N ILE A 53 -7.18 7.52 10.26
CA ILE A 53 -5.99 8.35 10.07
C ILE A 53 -6.27 9.79 10.56
N ALA A 54 -7.35 10.41 10.11
CA ALA A 54 -7.72 11.75 10.54
C ALA A 54 -7.81 11.85 12.06
N LYS A 55 -8.54 10.93 12.71
CA LYS A 55 -8.65 10.87 14.16
C LYS A 55 -7.30 10.72 14.86
N SER A 56 -6.41 9.86 14.35
CA SER A 56 -5.06 9.68 14.88
C SER A 56 -4.27 10.98 14.84
N LEU A 57 -4.29 11.67 13.70
CA LEU A 57 -3.58 12.93 13.47
C LEU A 57 -4.11 14.09 14.34
N GLU A 58 -5.43 14.16 14.56
CA GLU A 58 -6.04 15.12 15.50
C GLU A 58 -5.57 14.91 16.94
N GLN A 59 -5.36 13.65 17.32
CA GLN A 59 -4.91 13.25 18.66
C GLN A 59 -3.38 13.28 18.83
N GLY A 60 -2.66 13.84 17.85
CA GLY A 60 -1.18 13.95 17.90
C GLY A 60 -0.47 12.62 17.59
N GLY A 61 -1.15 11.69 16.95
CA GLY A 61 -0.56 10.48 16.38
C GLY A 61 0.10 10.74 15.03
N LYS A 62 0.56 9.66 14.41
CA LYS A 62 1.22 9.67 13.10
C LYS A 62 0.86 8.44 12.27
N VAL A 63 1.19 8.49 10.98
CA VAL A 63 0.97 7.38 10.06
C VAL A 63 2.31 6.79 9.63
N PHE A 64 2.43 5.46 9.71
CA PHE A 64 3.54 4.71 9.16
C PHE A 64 3.13 4.01 7.87
N PHE A 65 3.95 4.12 6.83
CA PHE A 65 3.79 3.40 5.57
C PHE A 65 5.00 2.50 5.35
N PHE A 66 4.77 1.27 4.90
CA PHE A 66 5.85 0.33 4.60
C PHE A 66 5.43 -0.74 3.59
N GLY A 67 6.41 -1.22 2.84
CA GLY A 67 6.27 -2.22 1.80
C GLY A 67 7.60 -2.48 1.10
N ASN A 68 7.61 -3.35 0.10
CA ASN A 68 8.82 -3.74 -0.63
C ASN A 68 8.74 -3.31 -2.10
N GLY A 69 9.87 -3.00 -2.72
CA GLY A 69 9.96 -2.68 -4.15
C GLY A 69 9.04 -1.52 -4.55
N GLY A 70 8.11 -1.75 -5.48
CA GLY A 70 7.10 -0.76 -5.89
C GLY A 70 6.24 -0.29 -4.72
N SER A 71 5.84 -1.19 -3.82
CA SER A 71 5.10 -0.84 -2.62
C SER A 71 5.92 -0.01 -1.61
N ALA A 72 7.26 -0.11 -1.61
CA ALA A 72 8.11 0.81 -0.86
C ALA A 72 8.11 2.22 -1.48
N ALA A 73 8.10 2.31 -2.81
CA ALA A 73 7.96 3.58 -3.52
C ALA A 73 6.60 4.25 -3.22
N ASP A 74 5.51 3.48 -3.26
CA ASP A 74 4.17 3.96 -2.87
C ASP A 74 4.15 4.44 -1.41
N ALA A 75 4.76 3.69 -0.49
CA ALA A 75 4.87 4.08 0.93
C ALA A 75 5.60 5.43 1.11
N GLN A 76 6.70 5.66 0.38
CA GLN A 76 7.43 6.93 0.40
C GLN A 76 6.60 8.07 -0.18
N HIS A 77 5.95 7.82 -1.32
CA HIS A 77 5.09 8.79 -1.98
C HIS A 77 3.94 9.23 -1.07
N LEU A 78 3.20 8.28 -0.50
CA LEU A 78 2.09 8.59 0.41
C LEU A 78 2.55 9.34 1.68
N ALA A 79 3.70 8.97 2.27
CA ALA A 79 4.25 9.72 3.40
C ALA A 79 4.60 11.17 3.01
N ALA A 80 5.07 11.40 1.79
CA ALA A 80 5.35 12.75 1.29
C ALA A 80 4.08 13.58 1.09
N GLU A 81 2.98 12.97 0.65
CA GLU A 81 1.69 13.65 0.52
C GLU A 81 1.16 14.16 1.89
N PHE A 82 1.41 13.43 2.97
CA PHE A 82 1.06 13.88 4.32
C PHE A 82 2.01 14.96 4.84
N THR A 83 3.33 14.78 4.71
CA THR A 83 4.34 15.69 5.26
C THR A 83 4.50 16.99 4.48
N GLY A 84 4.25 16.97 3.19
CA GLY A 84 4.11 18.15 2.34
C GLY A 84 2.68 18.67 2.35
N ARG A 85 2.03 18.59 1.20
CA ARG A 85 0.59 18.78 0.99
C ARG A 85 0.11 17.88 -0.14
N PHE A 86 -1.17 17.52 -0.18
CA PHE A 86 -1.77 16.84 -1.31
C PHE A 86 -2.50 17.83 -2.23
N LEU A 87 -3.77 18.10 -2.02
CA LEU A 87 -4.54 19.05 -2.83
C LEU A 87 -4.72 20.41 -2.14
N LYS A 88 -4.83 20.42 -0.82
CA LYS A 88 -5.07 21.65 -0.04
C LYS A 88 -3.77 22.25 0.50
N GLU A 89 -3.69 23.59 0.53
CA GLU A 89 -2.67 24.29 1.30
C GLU A 89 -3.00 24.17 2.80
N ARG A 90 -2.13 23.53 3.56
CA ARG A 90 -2.37 23.19 4.97
C ARG A 90 -1.08 22.95 5.75
N ARG A 91 -1.19 22.85 7.06
CA ARG A 91 -0.06 22.44 7.90
C ARG A 91 0.42 21.02 7.55
N PRO A 92 1.72 20.71 7.72
CA PRO A 92 2.23 19.35 7.54
C PRO A 92 1.59 18.38 8.53
N LEU A 93 1.42 17.14 8.09
CA LEU A 93 0.86 16.05 8.89
C LEU A 93 1.94 14.99 9.14
N PRO A 94 2.06 14.45 10.38
CA PRO A 94 3.13 13.50 10.72
C PRO A 94 2.92 12.15 10.02
N ALA A 95 3.80 11.82 9.10
CA ALA A 95 3.85 10.53 8.43
C ALA A 95 5.30 10.10 8.16
N LEU A 96 5.55 8.79 8.16
CA LEU A 96 6.86 8.21 7.90
C LEU A 96 6.75 6.98 7.00
N ALA A 97 7.63 6.90 6.00
CA ALA A 97 7.88 5.66 5.29
C ALA A 97 9.06 4.93 5.92
N LEU A 98 8.86 3.69 6.36
CA LEU A 98 9.89 2.89 7.04
C LEU A 98 10.97 2.34 6.09
N SER A 99 10.82 2.57 4.79
CA SER A 99 11.76 2.15 3.74
C SER A 99 12.81 3.21 3.37
N VAL A 100 12.79 4.42 3.96
CA VAL A 100 13.64 5.54 3.52
C VAL A 100 14.99 5.60 4.21
N ASN A 101 15.09 5.16 5.47
CA ASN A 101 16.37 5.16 6.19
C ASN A 101 17.18 3.92 5.80
N SER A 102 18.09 4.07 4.83
CA SER A 102 18.92 2.99 4.33
C SER A 102 19.84 2.41 5.41
N SER A 103 20.34 3.24 6.33
CA SER A 103 21.15 2.77 7.44
C SER A 103 20.36 1.87 8.38
N SER A 104 19.15 2.25 8.76
CA SER A 104 18.27 1.40 9.58
C SER A 104 17.93 0.09 8.87
N LEU A 105 17.53 0.14 7.58
CA LEU A 105 17.20 -1.05 6.82
C LEU A 105 18.36 -2.03 6.71
N THR A 106 19.56 -1.52 6.37
CA THR A 106 20.73 -2.37 6.17
C THR A 106 21.28 -2.90 7.50
N ALA A 107 21.35 -2.09 8.55
CA ALA A 107 21.79 -2.54 9.87
C ALA A 107 20.85 -3.60 10.46
N ILE A 108 19.55 -3.32 10.50
CA ILE A 108 18.55 -4.29 11.01
C ILE A 108 18.56 -5.56 10.16
N GLY A 109 18.59 -5.41 8.83
CA GLY A 109 18.64 -6.55 7.92
C GLY A 109 19.86 -7.42 8.09
N ASN A 110 21.05 -6.82 8.34
CA ASN A 110 22.29 -7.54 8.60
C ASN A 110 22.29 -8.24 9.97
N ASP A 111 21.84 -7.57 11.01
CA ASP A 111 21.99 -8.04 12.40
C ASP A 111 20.87 -8.98 12.83
N TYR A 112 19.65 -8.80 12.30
CA TYR A 112 18.43 -9.49 12.75
C TYR A 112 17.64 -10.16 11.63
N GLY A 113 18.02 -9.94 10.36
CA GLY A 113 17.32 -10.46 9.20
C GLY A 113 16.29 -9.49 8.62
N PHE A 114 16.01 -9.66 7.32
CA PHE A 114 15.14 -8.75 6.55
C PHE A 114 13.67 -8.81 6.98
N ASP A 115 13.25 -9.93 7.59
CA ASP A 115 11.86 -10.15 7.99
C ASP A 115 11.38 -9.20 9.10
N ILE A 116 12.29 -8.55 9.83
CA ILE A 116 11.92 -7.66 10.94
C ILE A 116 12.31 -6.20 10.72
N VAL A 117 12.76 -5.84 9.50
CA VAL A 117 13.26 -4.48 9.23
C VAL A 117 12.23 -3.38 9.48
N PHE A 118 10.95 -3.63 9.22
CA PHE A 118 9.87 -2.68 9.50
C PHE A 118 9.34 -2.82 10.92
N ALA A 119 9.21 -4.05 11.42
CA ALA A 119 8.73 -4.33 12.77
C ALA A 119 9.58 -3.62 13.82
N ARG A 120 10.92 -3.73 13.71
CA ARG A 120 11.85 -3.13 14.66
C ARG A 120 11.83 -1.60 14.65
N GLN A 121 11.66 -0.98 13.48
CA GLN A 121 11.48 0.47 13.39
C GLN A 121 10.12 0.90 13.99
N LEU A 122 9.06 0.15 13.73
CA LEU A 122 7.73 0.42 14.27
C LEU A 122 7.70 0.23 15.80
N GLU A 123 8.41 -0.77 16.32
CA GLU A 123 8.59 -0.99 17.75
C GLU A 123 9.24 0.21 18.45
N ALA A 124 10.26 0.81 17.82
CA ALA A 124 10.98 1.96 18.36
C ALA A 124 10.20 3.29 18.25
N LEU A 125 9.47 3.50 17.16
CA LEU A 125 8.89 4.81 16.80
C LEU A 125 7.39 4.89 17.03
N GLY A 126 6.69 3.75 17.04
CA GLY A 126 5.25 3.67 17.13
C GLY A 126 4.74 3.74 18.56
N LYS A 127 3.62 4.39 18.75
CA LYS A 127 2.88 4.47 20.02
C LYS A 127 1.40 4.17 19.80
N GLU A 128 0.69 3.85 20.86
CA GLU A 128 -0.77 3.71 20.85
C GLU A 128 -1.45 4.92 20.20
N GLY A 129 -2.46 4.64 19.39
CA GLY A 129 -3.21 5.65 18.63
C GLY A 129 -2.62 6.03 17.28
N ASP A 130 -1.40 5.61 16.95
CA ASP A 130 -0.83 5.75 15.60
C ASP A 130 -1.56 4.80 14.60
N VAL A 131 -1.27 4.99 13.31
CA VAL A 131 -1.76 4.12 12.23
C VAL A 131 -0.57 3.52 11.46
N ALA A 132 -0.64 2.24 11.13
CA ALA A 132 0.38 1.52 10.38
C ALA A 132 -0.22 0.89 9.12
N VAL A 133 0.21 1.35 7.94
CA VAL A 133 -0.26 0.91 6.63
C VAL A 133 0.80 0.05 5.95
N GLY A 134 0.58 -1.26 5.94
CA GLY A 134 1.43 -2.23 5.25
C GLY A 134 0.93 -2.49 3.82
N ILE A 135 1.83 -2.36 2.84
CA ILE A 135 1.51 -2.50 1.42
C ILE A 135 2.21 -3.74 0.87
N SER A 136 1.45 -4.69 0.33
CA SER A 136 1.98 -5.89 -0.31
C SER A 136 1.01 -6.46 -1.33
N THR A 137 1.39 -6.53 -2.60
CA THR A 137 0.53 -7.06 -3.67
C THR A 137 0.11 -8.51 -3.46
N SER A 138 0.95 -9.32 -2.83
CA SER A 138 0.65 -10.72 -2.50
C SER A 138 -0.05 -10.93 -1.17
N GLY A 139 0.05 -9.94 -0.25
CA GLY A 139 -0.39 -10.08 1.13
C GLY A 139 0.43 -11.08 1.97
N ASN A 140 1.61 -11.49 1.49
CA ASN A 140 2.42 -12.54 2.11
C ASN A 140 3.87 -12.15 2.38
N SER A 141 4.22 -10.87 2.31
CA SER A 141 5.58 -10.39 2.58
C SER A 141 5.91 -10.51 4.08
N PRO A 142 6.89 -11.33 4.49
CA PRO A 142 7.14 -11.63 5.91
C PRO A 142 7.42 -10.37 6.74
N ASN A 143 8.24 -9.45 6.24
CA ASN A 143 8.58 -8.21 6.93
C ASN A 143 7.37 -7.28 7.12
N VAL A 144 6.43 -7.25 6.16
CA VAL A 144 5.18 -6.48 6.30
C VAL A 144 4.25 -7.13 7.32
N ILE A 145 4.13 -8.47 7.29
CA ILE A 145 3.37 -9.26 8.26
C ILE A 145 3.86 -8.99 9.69
N ARG A 146 5.19 -9.12 9.92
CA ARG A 146 5.79 -8.87 11.24
C ARG A 146 5.54 -7.44 11.76
N ALA A 147 5.56 -6.45 10.86
CA ALA A 147 5.25 -5.08 11.23
C ALA A 147 3.78 -4.88 11.61
N LEU A 148 2.82 -5.54 10.92
CA LEU A 148 1.41 -5.51 11.29
C LEU A 148 1.13 -6.21 12.62
N GLU A 149 1.80 -7.34 12.90
CA GLU A 149 1.74 -8.02 14.21
C GLU A 149 2.27 -7.09 15.31
N THR A 150 3.40 -6.41 15.09
CA THR A 150 3.96 -5.41 16.00
C THR A 150 3.01 -4.24 16.22
N ALA A 151 2.37 -3.72 15.15
CA ALA A 151 1.37 -2.67 15.26
C ALA A 151 0.24 -3.08 16.21
N ASN A 152 -0.32 -4.27 16.02
CA ASN A 152 -1.40 -4.79 16.84
C ASN A 152 -0.99 -4.92 18.32
N SER A 153 0.22 -5.44 18.60
CA SER A 153 0.72 -5.58 19.98
C SER A 153 0.92 -4.25 20.70
N LYS A 154 1.06 -3.16 19.96
CA LYS A 154 1.25 -1.78 20.47
C LYS A 154 -0.03 -0.93 20.43
N SER A 155 -1.19 -1.52 20.17
CA SER A 155 -2.46 -0.79 19.99
C SER A 155 -2.41 0.28 18.89
N ILE A 156 -1.58 0.06 17.87
CA ILE A 156 -1.50 0.85 16.65
C ILE A 156 -2.53 0.28 15.66
N PHE A 157 -3.37 1.13 15.09
CA PHE A 157 -4.37 0.67 14.10
C PHE A 157 -3.67 0.18 12.83
N SER A 158 -3.75 -1.13 12.56
CA SER A 158 -3.08 -1.76 11.43
C SER A 158 -3.99 -1.83 10.20
N VAL A 159 -3.44 -1.44 9.06
CA VAL A 159 -4.09 -1.48 7.75
C VAL A 159 -3.25 -2.31 6.79
N ALA A 160 -3.88 -3.28 6.10
CA ALA A 160 -3.28 -4.01 5.00
C ALA A 160 -3.84 -3.50 3.67
N LEU A 161 -2.97 -3.02 2.79
CA LEU A 161 -3.31 -2.71 1.40
C LEU A 161 -2.71 -3.80 0.52
N THR A 162 -3.58 -4.68 -0.01
CA THR A 162 -3.15 -5.91 -0.68
C THR A 162 -3.79 -6.06 -2.05
N GLY A 163 -3.44 -7.14 -2.73
CA GLY A 163 -4.14 -7.62 -3.91
C GLY A 163 -4.65 -9.06 -3.71
N LYS A 164 -5.21 -9.62 -4.74
CA LYS A 164 -5.65 -11.02 -4.77
C LYS A 164 -6.67 -11.33 -3.66
N SER A 165 -6.41 -12.38 -2.91
CA SER A 165 -7.23 -12.80 -1.75
C SER A 165 -6.87 -12.12 -0.43
N GLY A 166 -5.85 -11.24 -0.43
CA GLY A 166 -5.35 -10.58 0.77
C GLY A 166 -4.20 -11.32 1.48
N GLY A 167 -3.94 -12.56 1.12
CA GLY A 167 -2.91 -13.39 1.72
C GLY A 167 -3.03 -13.51 3.25
N THR A 168 -1.91 -13.73 3.91
CA THR A 168 -1.81 -13.82 5.38
C THR A 168 -2.15 -12.49 6.07
N MET A 169 -1.84 -11.35 5.43
CA MET A 169 -2.10 -10.02 6.00
C MET A 169 -3.58 -9.79 6.30
N LYS A 170 -4.50 -10.36 5.51
CA LYS A 170 -5.95 -10.23 5.71
C LYS A 170 -6.42 -10.73 7.07
N ASN A 171 -5.76 -11.74 7.63
CA ASN A 171 -6.13 -12.34 8.90
C ASN A 171 -5.48 -11.66 10.11
N ILE A 172 -4.57 -10.70 9.87
CA ILE A 172 -3.76 -10.04 10.91
C ILE A 172 -4.15 -8.58 11.06
N ALA A 173 -4.34 -7.86 9.94
CA ALA A 173 -4.61 -6.43 9.97
C ALA A 173 -6.00 -6.12 10.54
N GLY A 174 -6.10 -5.01 11.28
CA GLY A 174 -7.37 -4.49 11.80
C GLY A 174 -8.32 -4.01 10.70
N CYS A 175 -7.78 -3.61 9.55
CA CYS A 175 -8.55 -3.32 8.34
C CYS A 175 -7.77 -3.80 7.10
N THR A 176 -8.45 -4.45 6.15
CA THR A 176 -7.81 -4.93 4.93
C THR A 176 -8.55 -4.44 3.71
N ILE A 177 -7.84 -3.74 2.82
CA ILE A 177 -8.32 -3.34 1.49
C ILE A 177 -7.66 -4.27 0.46
N CYS A 178 -8.45 -5.09 -0.22
CA CYS A 178 -7.99 -6.01 -1.25
C CYS A 178 -8.35 -5.50 -2.64
N ILE A 179 -7.37 -5.31 -3.49
CA ILE A 179 -7.58 -5.03 -4.90
C ILE A 179 -7.89 -6.35 -5.63
N PRO A 180 -9.05 -6.50 -6.29
CA PRO A 180 -9.52 -7.76 -6.87
C PRO A 180 -8.84 -8.07 -8.21
N SER A 181 -7.53 -8.31 -8.19
CA SER A 181 -6.71 -8.64 -9.36
C SER A 181 -5.60 -9.62 -8.98
N GLU A 182 -5.18 -10.45 -9.95
CA GLU A 182 -4.03 -11.35 -9.85
C GLU A 182 -2.76 -10.73 -10.48
N GLU A 183 -2.90 -9.65 -11.22
CA GLU A 183 -1.81 -8.99 -11.95
C GLU A 183 -1.13 -7.94 -11.07
N THR A 184 0.11 -8.19 -10.67
CA THR A 184 0.89 -7.27 -9.82
C THR A 184 0.88 -5.81 -10.30
N PRO A 185 1.10 -5.48 -11.59
CA PRO A 185 1.04 -4.08 -12.04
C PRO A 185 -0.34 -3.45 -11.86
N ARG A 186 -1.40 -4.19 -12.13
CA ARG A 186 -2.79 -3.70 -11.96
C ARG A 186 -3.13 -3.46 -10.49
N ILE A 187 -2.64 -4.36 -9.61
CA ILE A 187 -2.77 -4.20 -8.16
C ILE A 187 -2.06 -2.92 -7.70
N GLN A 188 -0.80 -2.71 -8.08
CA GLN A 188 -0.02 -1.51 -7.69
C GLN A 188 -0.67 -0.22 -8.17
N GLU A 189 -1.15 -0.16 -9.42
CA GLU A 189 -1.88 1.02 -9.94
C GLU A 189 -3.12 1.37 -9.11
N CYS A 190 -3.82 0.36 -8.60
CA CYS A 190 -4.99 0.57 -7.74
C CYS A 190 -4.62 0.79 -6.27
N GLN A 191 -3.46 0.29 -5.80
CA GLN A 191 -2.96 0.57 -4.46
C GLN A 191 -2.57 2.04 -4.31
N ILE A 192 -1.84 2.61 -5.27
CA ILE A 192 -1.51 4.03 -5.22
C ILE A 192 -2.75 4.92 -5.38
N LEU A 193 -3.70 4.55 -6.27
CA LEU A 193 -5.00 5.23 -6.35
C LEU A 193 -5.72 5.23 -5.01
N THR A 194 -5.78 4.09 -4.32
CA THR A 194 -6.41 3.96 -3.00
C THR A 194 -5.71 4.85 -1.97
N GLY A 195 -4.38 4.89 -2.00
CA GLY A 195 -3.58 5.77 -1.15
C GLY A 195 -3.90 7.26 -1.37
N HIS A 196 -4.02 7.69 -2.63
CA HIS A 196 -4.40 9.07 -2.97
C HIS A 196 -5.82 9.41 -2.49
N LEU A 197 -6.80 8.50 -2.67
CA LEU A 197 -8.16 8.69 -2.16
C LEU A 197 -8.17 8.85 -0.63
N ILE A 198 -7.35 8.08 0.09
CA ILE A 198 -7.18 8.22 1.54
C ILE A 198 -6.57 9.58 1.89
N CYS A 199 -5.52 10.03 1.17
CA CYS A 199 -4.91 11.34 1.39
C CYS A 199 -5.92 12.48 1.19
N GLU A 200 -6.70 12.44 0.10
CA GLU A 200 -7.73 13.43 -0.21
C GLU A 200 -8.81 13.47 0.86
N LEU A 201 -9.36 12.30 1.24
CA LEU A 201 -10.38 12.23 2.28
C LEU A 201 -9.86 12.73 3.64
N VAL A 202 -8.62 12.44 4.00
CA VAL A 202 -8.01 12.96 5.24
C VAL A 202 -7.89 14.49 5.19
N GLU A 203 -7.50 15.06 4.05
CA GLU A 203 -7.49 16.53 3.88
C GLU A 203 -8.89 17.13 3.98
N GLU A 204 -9.92 16.50 3.37
CA GLU A 204 -11.29 16.97 3.45
C GLU A 204 -11.89 16.88 4.86
N ILE A 205 -11.46 15.90 5.67
CA ILE A 205 -11.92 15.75 7.06
C ILE A 205 -11.27 16.78 7.98
N LEU A 206 -9.97 17.10 7.76
CA LEU A 206 -9.18 17.89 8.71
C LEU A 206 -9.14 19.38 8.42
N PHE A 207 -9.43 19.77 7.15
CA PHE A 207 -9.28 21.11 6.61
C PHE A 207 -10.42 21.50 5.65
#